data_a389bf5bdad734ededa81cc9a8f0a7da
#
_entry.id   a389bf5bdad734ededa81cc9a8f0a7da
#
_cell.length_a   1.000
_cell.length_b   1.000
_cell.length_c   1.000
_cell.angle_alpha   90.00
_cell.angle_beta   90.00
_cell.angle_gamma   90.00
#
_symmetry.space_group_name_H-M   'P 1'
#
loop_
_entity.id
_entity.type
_entity.pdbx_description
1 polymer ?
#
loop_
_entity_poly.entity_id
_entity_poly.type
_entity_poly.pdbx_seq_one_letter_code
_entity_poly.pdbx_strand_id
1 'polypeptide(L)'
;MKKIFILSLVCVFLLATTSGMAQGAGKIGDLNLRDMTALELTGHMGNGINLGNTMEAYGHRYPGIHEPPSTYETLWGQPITTSEMIMEMKKAGFDSIRIPVAWTNTMDYRNGDYTISPAYLERVAEIVNYALDADMFVIINDHWDGGWWGMFGSASEQTRKDAMDVFTSMWTQVGTYFKDYPHQLIFEVANEELGTRLNETSIAADSGYLSERETYQVTNRINQKFVDLIRGLGGNNSDRFLLVAGYNTDIERTMDDRFVMPKDTAQNKLLLSVHYYTPWNYCGTDSVNNWGTEQEYDIQNELLGKMTKFTDQGYGIIFGEYGVLPKSDGSLKKNIIDFLTNFHDNMELYGYVPMLWDTSSFFIRTELKIVDEDLANFFKERSLENRSALSANEVKERAKASMATALEIARQRDEEAGPVLGGSGEAVAWIMFDSGDYLTTYSVGDIYTPTAKTEGVIATDVVIEEEGTYTVALDFRGTEQGYANSVSFSAIGIYNGEILFPGYVIEIKKLLINGKPYNMRGKPYTTADDKACTRVNLYNEWVTSIPKDIRVLNDNFLPYVSATLLNKRNIDKIETIEVEFDYVKK
;
A
#
# COMPACT_ATOMS: atom_id res chain seq x y z
N MET A 1 34.46 0.69 -71.76
CA MET A 1 34.28 1.83 -70.88
C MET A 1 32.81 2.05 -70.60
N LYS A 2 32.31 1.49 -69.48
CA LYS A 2 30.94 1.74 -69.01
C LYS A 2 31.05 2.45 -67.69
N LYS A 3 30.61 3.70 -67.62
CA LYS A 3 30.53 4.49 -66.35
C LYS A 3 29.30 4.08 -65.64
N ILE A 4 29.49 3.58 -64.38
CA ILE A 4 28.43 3.31 -63.44
C ILE A 4 28.25 4.60 -62.61
N PHE A 5 27.04 5.18 -62.67
CA PHE A 5 26.61 6.27 -61.78
C PHE A 5 26.04 5.64 -60.52
N ILE A 6 26.68 5.93 -59.37
CA ILE A 6 26.14 5.62 -58.05
C ILE A 6 25.34 6.83 -57.61
N LEU A 7 24.03 6.64 -57.49
CA LEU A 7 23.10 7.64 -56.92
C LEU A 7 23.08 7.48 -55.42
N SER A 8 23.73 8.40 -54.72
CA SER A 8 23.66 8.46 -53.25
C SER A 8 22.34 9.11 -52.83
N LEU A 9 21.46 8.31 -52.23
CA LEU A 9 20.23 8.77 -51.59
C LEU A 9 20.59 9.31 -50.20
N VAL A 10 20.62 10.63 -50.03
CA VAL A 10 20.76 11.30 -48.74
C VAL A 10 19.40 11.35 -48.07
N CYS A 11 19.15 10.48 -47.12
CA CYS A 11 18.01 10.61 -46.20
C CYS A 11 18.29 11.75 -45.21
N VAL A 12 17.65 12.88 -45.43
CA VAL A 12 17.60 13.96 -44.45
C VAL A 12 16.60 13.56 -43.35
N PHE A 13 17.09 13.12 -42.22
CA PHE A 13 16.29 13.04 -41.01
C PHE A 13 16.05 14.47 -40.50
N LEU A 14 14.83 14.99 -40.68
CA LEU A 14 14.36 16.14 -39.95
C LEU A 14 14.19 15.71 -38.49
N LEU A 15 15.18 16.03 -37.65
CA LEU A 15 15.01 16.11 -36.22
C LEU A 15 14.09 17.31 -35.94
N ALA A 16 12.82 17.03 -35.69
CA ALA A 16 11.94 18.01 -35.07
C ALA A 16 12.42 18.21 -33.62
N THR A 17 13.27 19.23 -33.43
CA THR A 17 13.55 19.76 -32.09
C THR A 17 12.29 20.48 -31.62
N THR A 18 11.42 19.79 -30.88
CA THR A 18 10.43 20.45 -30.05
C THR A 18 11.20 21.17 -28.94
N SER A 19 11.50 22.44 -29.16
CA SER A 19 11.88 23.36 -28.07
C SER A 19 10.67 23.48 -27.15
N GLY A 20 10.65 22.65 -26.10
CA GLY A 20 9.74 22.84 -24.97
C GLY A 20 10.10 24.19 -24.32
N MET A 21 9.35 25.22 -24.62
CA MET A 21 9.36 26.43 -23.80
C MET A 21 8.88 26.04 -22.42
N ALA A 22 9.63 26.42 -21.38
CA ALA A 22 9.15 26.45 -20.02
C ALA A 22 7.96 27.41 -19.96
N GLN A 23 6.75 26.87 -20.04
CA GLN A 23 5.55 27.62 -19.72
C GLN A 23 5.50 27.70 -18.21
N GLY A 24 5.51 28.92 -17.68
CA GLY A 24 5.08 29.16 -16.29
C GLY A 24 3.72 28.46 -16.06
N ALA A 25 3.51 27.90 -14.88
CA ALA A 25 2.30 27.13 -14.55
C ALA A 25 1.04 27.97 -14.87
N GLY A 26 0.47 27.75 -16.06
CA GLY A 26 -0.85 28.25 -16.43
C GLY A 26 -1.89 27.55 -15.57
N LYS A 27 -3.06 28.16 -15.40
CA LYS A 27 -4.17 27.49 -14.71
C LYS A 27 -4.50 26.19 -15.42
N ILE A 28 -4.89 25.15 -14.65
CA ILE A 28 -5.31 23.85 -15.22
C ILE A 28 -6.46 24.06 -16.23
N GLY A 29 -7.35 25.04 -15.96
CA GLY A 29 -8.42 25.41 -16.88
C GLY A 29 -7.96 25.93 -18.25
N ASP A 30 -6.70 26.34 -18.38
CA ASP A 30 -6.11 26.78 -19.67
C ASP A 30 -5.53 25.60 -20.46
N LEU A 31 -5.44 24.40 -19.86
CA LEU A 31 -4.94 23.20 -20.53
C LEU A 31 -6.03 22.55 -21.40
N ASN A 32 -5.65 22.12 -22.59
CA ASN A 32 -6.55 21.34 -23.45
C ASN A 32 -6.56 19.86 -22.99
N LEU A 33 -7.14 19.58 -21.82
CA LEU A 33 -7.18 18.24 -21.23
C LEU A 33 -7.88 17.22 -22.11
N ARG A 34 -8.81 17.67 -22.98
CA ARG A 34 -9.53 16.77 -23.89
C ARG A 34 -8.60 16.06 -24.86
N ASP A 35 -7.58 16.73 -25.33
CA ASP A 35 -6.65 16.17 -26.34
C ASP A 35 -5.45 15.45 -25.70
N MET A 36 -5.27 15.55 -24.36
CA MET A 36 -4.17 14.90 -23.67
C MET A 36 -4.38 13.39 -23.56
N THR A 37 -3.28 12.66 -23.60
CA THR A 37 -3.21 11.26 -23.20
C THR A 37 -3.17 11.12 -21.67
N ALA A 38 -3.43 9.93 -21.14
CA ALA A 38 -3.31 9.63 -19.72
C ALA A 38 -1.89 9.87 -19.17
N LEU A 39 -0.85 9.59 -19.98
CA LEU A 39 0.55 9.85 -19.59
C LEU A 39 0.88 11.34 -19.55
N GLU A 40 0.32 12.13 -20.46
CA GLU A 40 0.49 13.59 -20.41
C GLU A 40 -0.25 14.19 -19.21
N LEU A 41 -1.47 13.71 -18.92
CA LEU A 41 -2.26 14.16 -17.79
C LEU A 41 -1.52 13.98 -16.46
N THR A 42 -0.93 12.80 -16.21
CA THR A 42 -0.21 12.53 -14.95
C THR A 42 0.93 13.53 -14.73
N GLY A 43 1.57 14.01 -15.78
CA GLY A 43 2.59 15.06 -15.70
C GLY A 43 2.07 16.42 -15.19
N HIS A 44 0.75 16.65 -15.24
CA HIS A 44 0.11 17.89 -14.81
C HIS A 44 -0.63 17.76 -13.46
N MET A 45 -0.75 16.56 -12.88
CA MET A 45 -1.54 16.35 -11.67
C MET A 45 -0.80 16.69 -10.37
N GLY A 46 0.54 16.76 -10.38
CA GLY A 46 1.35 17.15 -9.24
C GLY A 46 1.18 16.28 -7.99
N ASN A 47 1.28 16.91 -6.82
CA ASN A 47 1.01 16.25 -5.55
C ASN A 47 -0.50 16.14 -5.32
N GLY A 48 -0.92 15.00 -4.78
CA GLY A 48 -2.31 14.80 -4.40
C GLY A 48 -2.50 14.55 -2.91
N ILE A 49 -3.71 14.81 -2.44
CA ILE A 49 -4.17 14.51 -1.08
C ILE A 49 -5.55 13.86 -1.12
N ASN A 50 -5.81 12.92 -0.21
CA ASN A 50 -7.15 12.37 0.01
C ASN A 50 -7.92 13.21 1.03
N LEU A 51 -9.19 13.47 0.77
CA LEU A 51 -10.13 14.00 1.74
C LEU A 51 -10.72 12.84 2.56
N GLY A 52 -9.86 12.09 3.26
CA GLY A 52 -10.23 10.86 3.94
C GLY A 52 -11.11 11.05 5.17
N ASN A 53 -11.87 10.02 5.52
CA ASN A 53 -12.82 9.99 6.63
C ASN A 53 -13.96 11.03 6.55
N THR A 54 -14.33 11.44 5.34
CA THR A 54 -15.41 12.41 5.11
C THR A 54 -16.61 11.78 4.39
N MET A 55 -16.69 11.91 3.06
CA MET A 55 -17.85 11.41 2.30
C MET A 55 -17.88 9.88 2.19
N GLU A 56 -16.77 9.17 2.44
CA GLU A 56 -16.71 7.72 2.54
C GLU A 56 -17.06 7.19 3.94
N ALA A 57 -17.25 8.06 4.93
CA ALA A 57 -17.67 7.65 6.27
C ALA A 57 -19.02 6.94 6.19
N TYR A 58 -18.99 5.61 6.35
CA TYR A 58 -20.15 4.74 6.18
C TYR A 58 -20.85 4.49 7.49
N GLY A 59 -22.16 4.65 7.50
CA GLY A 59 -22.88 4.50 8.74
C GLY A 59 -24.41 4.48 8.68
N HIS A 60 -25.02 4.20 7.53
CA HIS A 60 -26.46 4.21 7.38
C HIS A 60 -27.20 3.29 8.38
N ARG A 61 -26.50 2.33 9.00
CA ARG A 61 -27.08 1.50 10.07
C ARG A 61 -27.37 2.27 11.35
N TYR A 62 -26.73 3.42 11.55
CA TYR A 62 -26.88 4.26 12.73
C TYR A 62 -27.72 5.51 12.44
N PRO A 63 -27.28 6.39 11.51
CA PRO A 63 -28.06 7.57 11.18
C PRO A 63 -29.26 7.26 10.28
N GLY A 64 -29.23 6.18 9.48
CA GLY A 64 -30.22 5.87 8.45
C GLY A 64 -29.89 6.52 7.10
N ILE A 65 -30.69 6.19 6.08
CA ILE A 65 -30.42 6.62 4.69
C ILE A 65 -31.04 7.99 4.30
N HIS A 66 -31.78 8.63 5.19
CA HIS A 66 -32.52 9.87 4.94
C HIS A 66 -31.94 11.07 5.70
N GLU A 67 -30.80 10.90 6.33
CA GLU A 67 -30.14 11.98 7.08
C GLU A 67 -29.53 13.02 6.12
N PRO A 68 -29.35 14.26 6.60
CA PRO A 68 -28.60 15.27 5.84
C PRO A 68 -27.18 14.78 5.50
N PRO A 69 -26.61 15.16 4.36
CA PRO A 69 -25.24 14.79 3.97
C PRO A 69 -24.19 15.08 5.04
N SER A 70 -24.36 16.17 5.79
CA SER A 70 -23.46 16.56 6.90
C SER A 70 -23.36 15.53 8.02
N THR A 71 -24.42 14.73 8.22
CA THR A 71 -24.41 13.64 9.22
C THR A 71 -23.39 12.57 8.86
N TYR A 72 -23.30 12.20 7.57
CA TYR A 72 -22.31 11.23 7.09
C TYR A 72 -20.92 11.86 7.04
N GLU A 73 -20.80 13.06 6.47
CA GLU A 73 -19.54 13.78 6.33
C GLU A 73 -18.77 13.94 7.65
N THR A 74 -19.47 14.04 8.77
CA THR A 74 -18.85 14.19 10.10
C THR A 74 -18.83 12.92 10.92
N LEU A 75 -19.33 11.81 10.40
CA LEU A 75 -19.58 10.57 11.16
C LEU A 75 -18.29 9.97 11.75
N TRP A 76 -17.17 10.07 11.04
CA TRP A 76 -15.87 9.59 11.51
C TRP A 76 -14.97 10.72 12.06
N GLY A 77 -15.62 11.78 12.59
CA GLY A 77 -14.95 12.82 13.38
C GLY A 77 -14.29 13.95 12.56
N GLN A 78 -14.52 13.99 11.26
CA GLN A 78 -14.01 15.10 10.44
C GLN A 78 -14.93 16.33 10.54
N PRO A 79 -14.37 17.55 10.39
CA PRO A 79 -15.19 18.75 10.27
C PRO A 79 -15.89 18.80 8.91
N ILE A 80 -16.94 19.59 8.80
CA ILE A 80 -17.57 19.91 7.51
C ILE A 80 -16.53 20.52 6.59
N THR A 81 -16.42 20.00 5.37
CA THR A 81 -15.49 20.50 4.36
C THR A 81 -15.93 21.88 3.86
N THR A 82 -15.01 22.81 3.82
CA THR A 82 -15.24 24.17 3.33
C THR A 82 -14.35 24.50 2.14
N SER A 83 -14.75 25.47 1.34
CA SER A 83 -13.92 26.01 0.25
C SER A 83 -12.57 26.53 0.76
N GLU A 84 -12.54 27.16 1.94
CA GLU A 84 -11.31 27.63 2.56
C GLU A 84 -10.35 26.48 2.86
N MET A 85 -10.86 25.36 3.42
CA MET A 85 -10.06 24.18 3.70
C MET A 85 -9.37 23.65 2.43
N ILE A 86 -10.10 23.53 1.33
CA ILE A 86 -9.56 23.05 0.04
C ILE A 86 -8.53 24.04 -0.52
N MET A 87 -8.80 25.35 -0.41
CA MET A 87 -7.84 26.37 -0.83
C MET A 87 -6.54 26.34 -0.02
N GLU A 88 -6.61 26.06 1.28
CA GLU A 88 -5.40 25.95 2.11
C GLU A 88 -4.64 24.64 1.82
N MET A 89 -5.32 23.53 1.47
CA MET A 89 -4.65 22.33 0.94
C MET A 89 -3.89 22.65 -0.36
N LYS A 90 -4.49 23.42 -1.28
CA LYS A 90 -3.79 23.88 -2.49
C LYS A 90 -2.55 24.71 -2.16
N LYS A 91 -2.65 25.66 -1.23
CA LYS A 91 -1.52 26.49 -0.80
C LYS A 91 -0.43 25.69 -0.09
N ALA A 92 -0.80 24.60 0.57
CA ALA A 92 0.15 23.67 1.20
C ALA A 92 0.95 22.82 0.19
N GLY A 93 0.62 22.91 -1.11
CA GLY A 93 1.36 22.24 -2.19
C GLY A 93 0.65 21.06 -2.82
N PHE A 94 -0.66 20.88 -2.57
CA PHE A 94 -1.44 19.81 -3.20
C PHE A 94 -2.14 20.31 -4.46
N ASP A 95 -1.82 19.70 -5.59
CA ASP A 95 -2.32 20.06 -6.93
C ASP A 95 -3.53 19.23 -7.35
N SER A 96 -3.76 18.11 -6.67
CA SER A 96 -4.85 17.17 -6.91
C SER A 96 -5.51 16.77 -5.60
N ILE A 97 -6.79 16.46 -5.65
CA ILE A 97 -7.54 15.93 -4.50
C ILE A 97 -8.34 14.70 -4.90
N ARG A 98 -8.29 13.66 -4.07
CA ARG A 98 -9.17 12.49 -4.16
C ARG A 98 -10.22 12.60 -3.07
N ILE A 99 -11.48 12.53 -3.46
CA ILE A 99 -12.66 12.62 -2.59
C ILE A 99 -13.29 11.21 -2.56
N PRO A 100 -12.94 10.38 -1.56
CA PRO A 100 -13.59 9.10 -1.35
C PRO A 100 -15.07 9.30 -1.03
N VAL A 101 -15.97 8.44 -1.55
CA VAL A 101 -17.42 8.56 -1.34
C VAL A 101 -18.04 7.19 -1.06
N ALA A 102 -18.93 7.12 -0.07
CA ALA A 102 -19.80 5.99 0.19
C ALA A 102 -21.22 6.31 -0.32
N TRP A 103 -21.47 6.00 -1.58
CA TRP A 103 -22.72 6.36 -2.25
C TRP A 103 -23.94 5.65 -1.66
N THR A 104 -23.75 4.42 -1.12
CA THR A 104 -24.85 3.66 -0.55
C THR A 104 -25.30 4.16 0.82
N ASN A 105 -24.60 5.14 1.42
CA ASN A 105 -25.07 5.81 2.64
C ASN A 105 -26.50 6.31 2.53
N THR A 106 -26.92 6.74 1.33
CA THR A 106 -28.26 7.29 1.07
C THR A 106 -29.07 6.46 0.09
N MET A 107 -28.71 5.18 -0.09
CA MET A 107 -29.35 4.26 -1.04
C MET A 107 -29.99 3.08 -0.29
N ASP A 108 -31.30 2.87 -0.48
CA ASP A 108 -32.02 1.72 0.11
C ASP A 108 -31.86 0.44 -0.73
N TYR A 109 -30.64 0.14 -1.17
CA TYR A 109 -30.34 -0.95 -2.10
C TYR A 109 -30.77 -2.32 -1.58
N ARG A 110 -30.84 -2.52 -0.26
CA ARG A 110 -31.30 -3.79 0.35
C ARG A 110 -32.78 -4.06 0.12
N ASN A 111 -33.56 -3.01 -0.07
CA ASN A 111 -34.99 -3.08 -0.41
C ASN A 111 -35.25 -2.87 -1.91
N GLY A 112 -34.20 -2.83 -2.73
CA GLY A 112 -34.27 -2.73 -4.19
C GLY A 112 -34.42 -1.30 -4.70
N ASP A 113 -34.26 -0.28 -3.88
CA ASP A 113 -34.15 1.12 -4.32
C ASP A 113 -32.70 1.53 -4.45
N TYR A 114 -32.22 1.64 -5.66
CA TYR A 114 -30.85 1.98 -6.00
C TYR A 114 -30.67 3.48 -6.28
N THR A 115 -31.54 4.33 -5.70
CA THR A 115 -31.51 5.78 -5.89
C THR A 115 -30.60 6.44 -4.84
N ILE A 116 -29.60 7.20 -5.29
CA ILE A 116 -28.80 8.06 -4.43
C ILE A 116 -29.61 9.34 -4.12
N SER A 117 -29.62 9.80 -2.87
CA SER A 117 -30.27 11.06 -2.51
C SER A 117 -29.71 12.22 -3.34
N PRO A 118 -30.57 13.03 -3.99
CA PRO A 118 -30.13 14.22 -4.71
C PRO A 118 -29.30 15.18 -3.84
N ALA A 119 -29.67 15.36 -2.57
CA ALA A 119 -28.93 16.20 -1.65
C ALA A 119 -27.50 15.68 -1.39
N TYR A 120 -27.30 14.35 -1.41
CA TYR A 120 -25.97 13.76 -1.25
C TYR A 120 -25.11 13.99 -2.49
N LEU A 121 -25.67 13.80 -3.69
CA LEU A 121 -24.99 14.14 -4.96
C LEU A 121 -24.64 15.61 -5.01
N GLU A 122 -25.56 16.51 -4.60
CA GLU A 122 -25.32 17.95 -4.55
C GLU A 122 -24.18 18.31 -3.58
N ARG A 123 -24.10 17.64 -2.41
CA ARG A 123 -23.03 17.89 -1.45
C ARG A 123 -21.65 17.46 -1.98
N VAL A 124 -21.57 16.26 -2.59
CA VAL A 124 -20.34 15.82 -3.25
C VAL A 124 -19.95 16.80 -4.36
N ALA A 125 -20.89 17.23 -5.17
CA ALA A 125 -20.66 18.20 -6.23
C ALA A 125 -20.17 19.56 -5.69
N GLU A 126 -20.68 20.01 -4.55
CA GLU A 126 -20.21 21.23 -3.89
C GLU A 126 -18.73 21.12 -3.50
N ILE A 127 -18.31 19.99 -2.91
CA ILE A 127 -16.89 19.74 -2.57
C ILE A 127 -16.03 19.64 -3.83
N VAL A 128 -16.51 18.97 -4.88
CA VAL A 128 -15.84 18.93 -6.19
C VAL A 128 -15.64 20.35 -6.74
N ASN A 129 -16.66 21.20 -6.65
CA ASN A 129 -16.59 22.59 -7.12
C ASN A 129 -15.57 23.41 -6.31
N TYR A 130 -15.47 23.21 -4.98
CA TYR A 130 -14.43 23.86 -4.18
C TYR A 130 -13.01 23.54 -4.70
N ALA A 131 -12.80 22.29 -5.09
CA ALA A 131 -11.50 21.87 -5.61
C ALA A 131 -11.24 22.40 -7.03
N LEU A 132 -12.25 22.41 -7.91
CA LEU A 132 -12.14 23.01 -9.24
C LEU A 132 -11.88 24.52 -9.16
N ASP A 133 -12.55 25.23 -8.25
CA ASP A 133 -12.35 26.66 -8.00
C ASP A 133 -10.95 26.96 -7.43
N ALA A 134 -10.37 26.02 -6.68
CA ALA A 134 -8.99 26.06 -6.20
C ALA A 134 -7.96 25.65 -7.26
N ASP A 135 -8.38 25.41 -8.51
CA ASP A 135 -7.52 24.98 -9.61
C ASP A 135 -6.77 23.67 -9.30
N MET A 136 -7.53 22.64 -8.85
CA MET A 136 -7.04 21.30 -8.57
C MET A 136 -7.63 20.26 -9.53
N PHE A 137 -6.92 19.18 -9.80
CA PHE A 137 -7.53 17.97 -10.33
C PHE A 137 -8.34 17.26 -9.25
N VAL A 138 -9.44 16.64 -9.64
CA VAL A 138 -10.35 16.00 -8.69
C VAL A 138 -10.61 14.56 -9.11
N ILE A 139 -10.50 13.63 -8.15
CA ILE A 139 -10.89 12.23 -8.31
C ILE A 139 -12.05 11.95 -7.37
N ILE A 140 -13.12 11.34 -7.86
CA ILE A 140 -14.22 10.79 -7.04
C ILE A 140 -14.35 9.30 -7.32
N ASN A 141 -14.69 8.51 -6.30
CA ASN A 141 -14.81 7.06 -6.41
C ASN A 141 -16.06 6.52 -5.70
N ASP A 142 -16.18 5.20 -5.68
CA ASP A 142 -16.89 4.46 -4.65
C ASP A 142 -15.86 3.81 -3.73
N HIS A 143 -15.94 4.11 -2.43
CA HIS A 143 -14.94 3.71 -1.45
C HIS A 143 -15.56 2.73 -0.48
N TRP A 144 -14.88 1.75 0.04
CA TRP A 144 -15.37 0.60 0.84
C TRP A 144 -16.92 0.47 0.96
N ASP A 145 -17.60 1.54 1.24
CA ASP A 145 -19.04 1.77 1.21
C ASP A 145 -19.83 0.66 1.95
N GLY A 146 -19.36 0.35 3.17
CA GLY A 146 -19.99 -0.63 4.05
C GLY A 146 -19.82 -2.09 3.63
N GLY A 147 -18.99 -2.38 2.64
CA GLY A 147 -18.67 -3.73 2.20
C GLY A 147 -19.73 -4.37 1.29
N TRP A 148 -20.61 -3.58 0.65
CA TRP A 148 -21.60 -4.11 -0.29
C TRP A 148 -20.97 -4.86 -1.48
N TRP A 149 -19.74 -4.55 -1.81
CA TRP A 149 -18.93 -5.23 -2.81
C TRP A 149 -18.83 -6.75 -2.58
N GLY A 150 -18.90 -7.18 -1.33
CA GLY A 150 -18.95 -8.60 -0.97
C GLY A 150 -20.14 -9.36 -1.54
N MET A 151 -21.20 -8.68 -1.99
CA MET A 151 -22.33 -9.30 -2.69
C MET A 151 -21.92 -9.98 -4.00
N PHE A 152 -20.84 -9.54 -4.65
CA PHE A 152 -20.30 -10.21 -5.84
C PHE A 152 -19.74 -11.60 -5.57
N GLY A 153 -19.31 -11.88 -4.34
CA GLY A 153 -18.78 -13.18 -3.90
C GLY A 153 -19.84 -14.10 -3.30
N SER A 154 -21.12 -13.74 -3.30
CA SER A 154 -22.21 -14.56 -2.77
C SER A 154 -22.40 -15.85 -3.58
N ALA A 155 -22.77 -16.93 -2.89
CA ALA A 155 -23.21 -18.18 -3.52
C ALA A 155 -24.52 -17.99 -4.33
N SER A 156 -25.36 -17.02 -3.95
CA SER A 156 -26.62 -16.69 -4.61
C SER A 156 -26.38 -15.92 -5.91
N GLU A 157 -26.86 -16.46 -7.03
CA GLU A 157 -26.84 -15.77 -8.32
C GLU A 157 -27.64 -14.46 -8.29
N GLN A 158 -28.77 -14.45 -7.57
CA GLN A 158 -29.59 -13.25 -7.43
C GLN A 158 -28.83 -12.16 -6.70
N THR A 159 -28.15 -12.46 -5.60
CA THR A 159 -27.33 -11.48 -4.85
C THR A 159 -26.21 -10.90 -5.72
N ARG A 160 -25.54 -11.73 -6.53
CA ARG A 160 -24.52 -11.23 -7.48
C ARG A 160 -25.12 -10.35 -8.57
N LYS A 161 -26.34 -10.64 -9.02
CA LYS A 161 -27.07 -9.79 -9.96
C LYS A 161 -27.45 -8.46 -9.30
N ASP A 162 -27.96 -8.48 -8.08
CA ASP A 162 -28.31 -7.28 -7.33
C ASP A 162 -27.07 -6.39 -7.12
N ALA A 163 -25.89 -6.98 -6.84
CA ALA A 163 -24.63 -6.26 -6.78
C ALA A 163 -24.33 -5.49 -8.08
N MET A 164 -24.51 -6.13 -9.23
CA MET A 164 -24.30 -5.50 -10.53
C MET A 164 -25.36 -4.43 -10.82
N ASP A 165 -26.58 -4.59 -10.34
CA ASP A 165 -27.66 -3.60 -10.46
C ASP A 165 -27.36 -2.37 -9.59
N VAL A 166 -26.89 -2.54 -8.34
CA VAL A 166 -26.37 -1.45 -7.48
C VAL A 166 -25.25 -0.68 -8.19
N PHE A 167 -24.24 -1.40 -8.64
CA PHE A 167 -23.09 -0.82 -9.34
C PHE A 167 -23.51 -0.01 -10.57
N THR A 168 -24.37 -0.59 -11.39
CA THR A 168 -24.83 0.03 -12.64
C THR A 168 -25.68 1.26 -12.36
N SER A 169 -26.61 1.19 -11.40
CA SER A 169 -27.45 2.32 -11.03
C SER A 169 -26.62 3.46 -10.44
N MET A 170 -25.74 3.16 -9.50
CA MET A 170 -24.85 4.12 -8.85
C MET A 170 -24.02 4.91 -9.89
N TRP A 171 -23.24 4.22 -10.71
CA TRP A 171 -22.39 4.88 -11.71
C TRP A 171 -23.18 5.55 -12.83
N THR A 172 -24.41 5.09 -13.13
CA THR A 172 -25.32 5.79 -14.05
C THR A 172 -25.73 7.13 -13.48
N GLN A 173 -26.11 7.20 -12.21
CA GLN A 173 -26.52 8.44 -11.54
C GLN A 173 -25.33 9.40 -11.42
N VAL A 174 -24.19 8.94 -10.89
CA VAL A 174 -22.99 9.74 -10.74
C VAL A 174 -22.50 10.24 -12.11
N GLY A 175 -22.34 9.35 -13.08
CA GLY A 175 -21.87 9.71 -14.41
C GLY A 175 -22.83 10.65 -15.14
N THR A 176 -24.14 10.54 -14.94
CA THR A 176 -25.15 11.44 -15.53
C THR A 176 -25.11 12.81 -14.87
N TYR A 177 -24.99 12.86 -13.55
CA TYR A 177 -24.92 14.12 -12.80
C TYR A 177 -23.70 14.96 -13.20
N PHE A 178 -22.54 14.32 -13.30
CA PHE A 178 -21.26 14.97 -13.60
C PHE A 178 -20.88 14.98 -15.09
N LYS A 179 -21.76 14.58 -16.01
CA LYS A 179 -21.43 14.42 -17.44
C LYS A 179 -20.85 15.65 -18.13
N ASP A 180 -21.28 16.84 -17.69
CA ASP A 180 -20.88 18.13 -18.27
C ASP A 180 -19.74 18.81 -17.48
N TYR A 181 -19.26 18.19 -16.39
CA TYR A 181 -18.11 18.68 -15.63
C TYR A 181 -16.82 18.58 -16.45
N PRO A 182 -15.83 19.46 -16.21
CA PRO A 182 -14.59 19.49 -16.98
C PRO A 182 -13.77 18.21 -16.84
N HIS A 183 -12.81 18.02 -17.73
CA HIS A 183 -11.90 16.85 -17.72
C HIS A 183 -10.91 16.83 -16.55
N GLN A 184 -10.85 17.88 -15.75
CA GLN A 184 -10.19 17.92 -14.45
C GLN A 184 -10.81 16.94 -13.44
N LEU A 185 -12.12 16.61 -13.60
CA LEU A 185 -12.81 15.63 -12.79
C LEU A 185 -12.62 14.24 -13.39
N ILE A 186 -12.02 13.33 -12.63
CA ILE A 186 -11.70 11.95 -12.98
C ILE A 186 -12.62 11.03 -12.16
N PHE A 187 -13.16 9.99 -12.76
CA PHE A 187 -13.91 8.96 -12.05
C PHE A 187 -13.04 7.74 -11.81
N GLU A 188 -12.98 7.29 -10.57
CA GLU A 188 -12.31 6.07 -10.14
C GLU A 188 -13.36 5.01 -9.79
N VAL A 189 -13.26 3.83 -10.41
CA VAL A 189 -14.30 2.78 -10.35
C VAL A 189 -14.61 2.30 -8.96
N ALA A 190 -13.59 2.11 -8.13
CA ALA A 190 -13.63 1.57 -6.78
C ALA A 190 -12.31 1.91 -6.08
N ASN A 191 -12.27 1.75 -4.76
CA ASN A 191 -11.06 1.84 -3.96
C ASN A 191 -10.29 0.49 -4.00
N GLU A 192 -10.21 -0.24 -2.90
CA GLU A 192 -9.49 -1.52 -2.73
C GLU A 192 -10.38 -2.76 -2.89
N GLU A 193 -11.62 -2.58 -3.32
CA GLU A 193 -12.65 -3.63 -3.27
C GLU A 193 -12.47 -4.67 -4.37
N LEU A 194 -11.87 -4.29 -5.52
CA LEU A 194 -11.71 -5.20 -6.64
C LEU A 194 -10.57 -6.19 -6.39
N GLY A 195 -10.93 -7.39 -5.98
CA GLY A 195 -10.00 -8.46 -5.62
C GLY A 195 -10.57 -9.36 -4.53
N THR A 196 -9.81 -9.59 -3.47
CA THR A 196 -10.24 -10.48 -2.37
C THR A 196 -11.43 -9.94 -1.59
N ARG A 197 -11.62 -8.61 -1.52
CA ARG A 197 -12.78 -7.99 -0.85
C ARG A 197 -14.11 -8.24 -1.55
N LEU A 198 -14.12 -8.70 -2.79
CA LEU A 198 -15.31 -9.22 -3.45
C LEU A 198 -15.93 -10.43 -2.72
N ASN A 199 -15.18 -11.03 -1.81
CA ASN A 199 -15.60 -12.13 -0.94
C ASN A 199 -15.91 -11.68 0.51
N GLU A 200 -16.02 -10.38 0.76
CA GLU A 200 -16.31 -9.84 2.09
C GLU A 200 -17.72 -10.25 2.57
N THR A 201 -17.84 -10.64 3.84
CA THR A 201 -19.09 -11.19 4.40
C THR A 201 -19.93 -10.16 5.18
N SER A 202 -19.53 -8.89 5.20
CA SER A 202 -20.18 -7.82 5.99
C SER A 202 -21.66 -7.61 5.62
N ILE A 203 -22.01 -7.79 4.35
CA ILE A 203 -23.36 -7.59 3.80
C ILE A 203 -24.00 -8.91 3.39
N ALA A 204 -23.29 -9.76 2.68
CA ALA A 204 -23.77 -11.07 2.22
C ALA A 204 -23.06 -12.17 3.04
N ALA A 205 -23.79 -12.77 3.99
CA ALA A 205 -23.24 -13.80 4.88
C ALA A 205 -22.78 -15.08 4.14
N ASP A 206 -23.27 -15.28 2.92
CA ASP A 206 -22.90 -16.37 2.01
C ASP A 206 -21.83 -15.97 1.00
N SER A 207 -21.16 -14.84 1.19
CA SER A 207 -19.97 -14.42 0.41
C SER A 207 -18.76 -15.29 0.73
N GLY A 208 -17.70 -15.16 -0.06
CA GLY A 208 -16.52 -16.02 0.02
C GLY A 208 -16.53 -17.16 -1.00
N TYR A 209 -17.45 -17.12 -1.94
CA TYR A 209 -17.65 -18.21 -2.91
C TYR A 209 -16.71 -18.16 -4.11
N LEU A 210 -16.10 -16.99 -4.40
CA LEU A 210 -15.18 -16.84 -5.51
C LEU A 210 -13.81 -17.40 -5.14
N SER A 211 -13.27 -18.27 -5.99
CA SER A 211 -11.85 -18.62 -5.97
C SER A 211 -11.01 -17.39 -6.35
N GLU A 212 -9.72 -17.42 -6.05
CA GLU A 212 -8.79 -16.35 -6.44
C GLU A 212 -8.82 -16.07 -7.94
N ARG A 213 -8.88 -17.10 -8.78
CA ARG A 213 -9.02 -16.95 -10.23
C ARG A 213 -10.30 -16.20 -10.62
N GLU A 214 -11.38 -16.52 -9.96
CA GLU A 214 -12.69 -15.89 -10.23
C GLU A 214 -12.71 -14.45 -9.74
N THR A 215 -12.03 -14.10 -8.63
CA THR A 215 -11.91 -12.71 -8.20
C THR A 215 -11.18 -11.85 -9.23
N TYR A 216 -10.11 -12.33 -9.88
CA TYR A 216 -9.50 -11.64 -11.03
C TYR A 216 -10.47 -11.45 -12.19
N GLN A 217 -11.24 -12.48 -12.54
CA GLN A 217 -12.22 -12.41 -13.63
C GLN A 217 -13.33 -11.38 -13.32
N VAL A 218 -13.81 -11.35 -12.08
CA VAL A 218 -14.83 -10.38 -11.65
C VAL A 218 -14.26 -8.97 -11.63
N THR A 219 -13.05 -8.77 -11.12
CA THR A 219 -12.33 -7.48 -11.15
C THR A 219 -12.24 -6.94 -12.58
N ASN A 220 -11.72 -7.74 -13.52
CA ASN A 220 -11.61 -7.32 -14.92
C ASN A 220 -12.98 -6.99 -15.54
N ARG A 221 -14.01 -7.78 -15.22
CA ARG A 221 -15.38 -7.56 -15.71
C ARG A 221 -15.98 -6.26 -15.16
N ILE A 222 -15.76 -5.95 -13.89
CA ILE A 222 -16.26 -4.71 -13.28
C ILE A 222 -15.55 -3.49 -13.87
N ASN A 223 -14.22 -3.52 -13.99
CA ASN A 223 -13.45 -2.47 -14.66
C ASN A 223 -13.95 -2.22 -16.10
N GLN A 224 -14.18 -3.29 -16.88
CA GLN A 224 -14.73 -3.17 -18.24
C GLN A 224 -16.15 -2.59 -18.23
N LYS A 225 -17.01 -3.08 -17.32
CA LYS A 225 -18.41 -2.59 -17.19
C LYS A 225 -18.43 -1.10 -16.84
N PHE A 226 -17.53 -0.65 -15.96
CA PHE A 226 -17.41 0.75 -15.60
C PHE A 226 -17.08 1.62 -16.82
N VAL A 227 -16.03 1.25 -17.57
CA VAL A 227 -15.61 1.99 -18.76
C VAL A 227 -16.75 2.07 -19.77
N ASP A 228 -17.36 0.93 -20.13
CA ASP A 228 -18.46 0.87 -21.10
C ASP A 228 -19.63 1.74 -20.66
N LEU A 229 -19.99 1.67 -19.37
CA LEU A 229 -21.11 2.41 -18.80
C LEU A 229 -20.88 3.93 -18.91
N ILE A 230 -19.75 4.40 -18.39
CA ILE A 230 -19.44 5.85 -18.39
C ILE A 230 -19.36 6.39 -19.82
N ARG A 231 -18.70 5.68 -20.75
CA ARG A 231 -18.63 6.09 -22.17
C ARG A 231 -20.02 6.21 -22.79
N GLY A 232 -20.92 5.29 -22.45
CA GLY A 232 -22.29 5.28 -22.95
C GLY A 232 -23.18 6.44 -22.48
N LEU A 233 -22.80 7.14 -21.41
CA LEU A 233 -23.60 8.26 -20.88
C LEU A 233 -23.42 9.56 -21.68
N GLY A 234 -22.39 9.65 -22.54
CA GLY A 234 -22.17 10.81 -23.39
C GLY A 234 -21.69 12.06 -22.65
N GLY A 235 -21.80 13.24 -23.31
CA GLY A 235 -21.21 14.46 -22.80
C GLY A 235 -19.69 14.35 -22.69
N ASN A 236 -19.07 14.98 -21.71
CA ASN A 236 -17.64 14.88 -21.46
C ASN A 236 -17.22 13.47 -21.01
N ASN A 237 -18.14 12.58 -20.64
CA ASN A 237 -17.83 11.19 -20.30
C ASN A 237 -17.34 10.39 -21.51
N SER A 238 -17.64 10.83 -22.73
CA SER A 238 -17.17 10.16 -23.95
C SER A 238 -15.65 10.06 -24.04
N ASP A 239 -14.94 11.01 -23.43
CA ASP A 239 -13.47 11.11 -23.47
C ASP A 239 -12.85 11.58 -22.13
N ARG A 240 -13.63 11.56 -21.03
CA ARG A 240 -13.17 11.77 -19.66
C ARG A 240 -12.08 10.76 -19.29
N PHE A 241 -11.09 11.16 -18.52
CA PHE A 241 -10.15 10.22 -17.91
C PHE A 241 -10.87 9.33 -16.91
N LEU A 242 -10.64 8.02 -17.02
CA LEU A 242 -11.21 7.02 -16.12
C LEU A 242 -10.08 6.28 -15.42
N LEU A 243 -10.19 6.18 -14.10
CA LEU A 243 -9.23 5.51 -13.24
C LEU A 243 -9.80 4.14 -12.87
N VAL A 244 -9.18 3.08 -13.37
CA VAL A 244 -9.55 1.71 -13.04
C VAL A 244 -8.72 1.23 -11.86
N ALA A 245 -9.31 0.38 -11.02
CA ALA A 245 -8.61 -0.14 -9.84
C ALA A 245 -7.81 -1.39 -10.19
N GLY A 246 -6.56 -1.46 -9.75
CA GLY A 246 -5.76 -2.67 -9.74
C GLY A 246 -6.36 -3.72 -8.80
N TYR A 247 -5.87 -4.96 -8.88
CA TYR A 247 -6.35 -6.02 -7.99
C TYR A 247 -6.00 -5.71 -6.53
N ASN A 248 -6.99 -5.44 -5.69
CA ASN A 248 -6.87 -4.86 -4.35
C ASN A 248 -6.02 -3.57 -4.29
N THR A 249 -5.85 -2.87 -5.42
CA THR A 249 -4.87 -1.79 -5.59
C THR A 249 -3.43 -2.16 -5.15
N ASP A 250 -3.15 -3.44 -5.01
CA ASP A 250 -1.85 -3.99 -4.67
C ASP A 250 -0.97 -4.11 -5.92
N ILE A 251 0.27 -3.61 -5.85
CA ILE A 251 1.18 -3.57 -7.00
C ILE A 251 1.48 -4.98 -7.52
N GLU A 252 1.90 -5.90 -6.64
CA GLU A 252 2.35 -7.23 -7.07
C GLU A 252 1.20 -8.06 -7.62
N ARG A 253 0.03 -7.98 -6.99
CA ARG A 253 -1.19 -8.65 -7.47
C ARG A 253 -1.70 -8.05 -8.79
N THR A 254 -1.55 -6.74 -8.98
CA THR A 254 -1.90 -6.07 -10.25
C THR A 254 -0.92 -6.43 -11.36
N MET A 255 0.33 -6.75 -11.03
CA MET A 255 1.34 -7.25 -11.99
C MET A 255 1.05 -8.66 -12.50
N ASP A 256 0.22 -9.45 -11.83
CA ASP A 256 -0.18 -10.79 -12.27
C ASP A 256 -0.88 -10.74 -13.65
N ASP A 257 -0.54 -11.67 -14.54
CA ASP A 257 -1.08 -11.70 -15.91
C ASP A 257 -2.60 -11.96 -15.97
N ARG A 258 -3.21 -12.38 -14.87
CA ARG A 258 -4.67 -12.50 -14.73
C ARG A 258 -5.37 -11.14 -14.66
N PHE A 259 -4.67 -10.08 -14.22
CA PHE A 259 -5.19 -8.72 -14.27
C PHE A 259 -5.01 -8.15 -15.68
N VAL A 260 -6.10 -7.65 -16.26
CA VAL A 260 -6.12 -7.12 -17.62
C VAL A 260 -6.81 -5.75 -17.63
N MET A 261 -6.14 -4.75 -18.18
CA MET A 261 -6.74 -3.43 -18.40
C MET A 261 -7.96 -3.53 -19.31
N PRO A 262 -9.04 -2.79 -19.03
CA PRO A 262 -10.23 -2.80 -19.88
C PRO A 262 -9.94 -2.17 -21.26
N LYS A 263 -10.74 -2.55 -22.23
CA LYS A 263 -10.77 -1.87 -23.54
C LYS A 263 -11.55 -0.57 -23.41
N ASP A 264 -11.10 0.46 -24.11
CA ASP A 264 -11.76 1.76 -24.13
C ASP A 264 -11.99 2.24 -25.57
N THR A 265 -13.13 2.86 -25.82
CA THR A 265 -13.43 3.54 -27.08
C THR A 265 -12.73 4.91 -27.17
N ALA A 266 -12.44 5.54 -26.04
CA ALA A 266 -11.63 6.74 -25.95
C ALA A 266 -10.14 6.35 -25.84
N GLN A 267 -9.36 6.71 -26.85
CA GLN A 267 -7.95 6.33 -26.91
C GLN A 267 -7.12 7.06 -25.87
N ASN A 268 -6.26 6.33 -25.18
CA ASN A 268 -5.29 6.85 -24.19
C ASN A 268 -5.92 7.67 -23.05
N LYS A 269 -7.13 7.27 -22.58
CA LYS A 269 -7.86 7.95 -21.51
C LYS A 269 -7.99 7.13 -20.23
N LEU A 270 -7.32 5.97 -20.16
CA LEU A 270 -7.35 5.13 -18.97
C LEU A 270 -6.13 5.38 -18.08
N LEU A 271 -6.43 5.44 -16.80
CA LEU A 271 -5.50 5.51 -15.68
C LEU A 271 -5.65 4.22 -14.85
N LEU A 272 -4.61 3.82 -14.14
CA LEU A 272 -4.60 2.67 -13.23
C LEU A 272 -4.28 3.12 -11.82
N SER A 273 -5.14 2.75 -10.87
CA SER A 273 -4.97 3.02 -9.43
C SER A 273 -4.28 1.85 -8.75
N VAL A 274 -3.22 2.14 -8.00
CA VAL A 274 -2.58 1.26 -7.03
C VAL A 274 -2.30 2.05 -5.75
N HIS A 275 -2.12 1.35 -4.62
CA HIS A 275 -1.81 1.96 -3.33
C HIS A 275 -0.41 1.53 -2.86
N TYR A 276 0.19 2.32 -1.96
CA TYR A 276 1.54 2.05 -1.46
C TYR A 276 1.67 2.30 0.03
N TYR A 277 1.76 1.22 0.79
CA TYR A 277 2.00 1.22 2.23
C TYR A 277 3.08 0.21 2.63
N THR A 278 4.12 0.08 1.79
CA THR A 278 5.20 -0.89 2.00
C THR A 278 6.46 -0.21 2.56
N PRO A 279 7.04 -0.76 3.66
CA PRO A 279 6.56 -1.91 4.42
C PRO A 279 5.41 -1.54 5.39
N TRP A 280 4.40 -2.39 5.51
CA TRP A 280 3.21 -2.12 6.32
C TRP A 280 3.51 -1.88 7.81
N ASN A 281 4.50 -2.57 8.37
CA ASN A 281 4.92 -2.40 9.76
C ASN A 281 5.48 -1.00 10.05
N TYR A 282 6.02 -0.30 9.04
CA TYR A 282 6.40 1.10 9.13
C TYR A 282 5.25 2.04 8.72
N CYS A 283 4.56 1.75 7.61
CA CYS A 283 3.55 2.66 7.08
C CYS A 283 2.24 2.63 7.87
N GLY A 284 1.80 1.44 8.35
CA GLY A 284 0.43 1.21 8.85
C GLY A 284 0.31 0.82 10.32
N THR A 285 1.41 0.50 11.02
CA THR A 285 1.39 0.06 12.41
C THR A 285 2.46 0.76 13.24
N ASP A 286 2.41 0.63 14.58
CA ASP A 286 3.45 1.16 15.48
C ASP A 286 4.63 0.20 15.66
N SER A 287 4.65 -0.93 14.92
CA SER A 287 5.65 -1.99 15.11
C SER A 287 7.07 -1.54 14.77
N VAL A 288 7.22 -0.70 13.75
CA VAL A 288 8.50 -0.12 13.34
C VAL A 288 8.39 1.40 13.30
N ASN A 289 9.34 2.07 13.94
CA ASN A 289 9.36 3.53 14.04
C ASN A 289 10.49 4.17 13.22
N ASN A 290 11.21 3.40 12.41
CA ASN A 290 12.35 3.90 11.64
C ASN A 290 12.36 3.27 10.24
N TRP A 291 12.91 3.99 9.27
CA TRP A 291 13.07 3.58 7.89
C TRP A 291 14.35 4.19 7.31
N GLY A 292 14.93 3.61 6.27
CA GLY A 292 16.00 4.24 5.52
C GLY A 292 17.30 3.43 5.46
N THR A 293 17.25 2.10 5.60
CA THR A 293 18.35 1.20 5.24
C THR A 293 18.51 1.12 3.71
N GLU A 294 19.71 0.78 3.22
CA GLU A 294 19.94 0.57 1.78
C GLU A 294 18.91 -0.40 1.18
N GLN A 295 18.65 -1.51 1.86
CA GLN A 295 17.68 -2.51 1.44
C GLN A 295 16.24 -1.96 1.33
N GLU A 296 15.82 -1.11 2.25
CA GLU A 296 14.47 -0.51 2.21
C GLU A 296 14.29 0.45 1.04
N TYR A 297 15.34 1.23 0.71
CA TYR A 297 15.38 2.05 -0.51
C TYR A 297 15.28 1.18 -1.77
N ASP A 298 16.05 0.10 -1.85
CA ASP A 298 16.05 -0.80 -3.01
C ASP A 298 14.68 -1.47 -3.20
N ILE A 299 14.05 -1.96 -2.11
CA ILE A 299 12.70 -2.56 -2.15
C ILE A 299 11.68 -1.53 -2.65
N GLN A 300 11.72 -0.29 -2.15
CA GLN A 300 10.80 0.75 -2.58
C GLN A 300 11.00 1.05 -4.07
N ASN A 301 12.23 1.24 -4.52
CA ASN A 301 12.56 1.55 -5.90
C ASN A 301 12.17 0.42 -6.86
N GLU A 302 12.47 -0.84 -6.50
CA GLU A 302 12.10 -2.01 -7.31
C GLU A 302 10.58 -2.15 -7.44
N LEU A 303 9.85 -2.07 -6.33
CA LEU A 303 8.42 -2.26 -6.32
C LEU A 303 7.70 -1.17 -7.14
N LEU A 304 8.08 0.10 -6.95
CA LEU A 304 7.50 1.21 -7.72
C LEU A 304 7.85 1.13 -9.21
N GLY A 305 9.08 0.71 -9.53
CA GLY A 305 9.52 0.51 -10.90
C GLY A 305 8.73 -0.54 -11.68
N LYS A 306 8.11 -1.53 -11.03
CA LYS A 306 7.27 -2.56 -11.67
C LYS A 306 6.11 -1.96 -12.47
N MET A 307 5.58 -0.81 -12.05
CA MET A 307 4.43 -0.18 -12.71
C MET A 307 4.74 0.36 -14.12
N THR A 308 6.01 0.41 -14.52
CA THR A 308 6.40 0.74 -15.91
C THR A 308 5.79 -0.22 -16.93
N LYS A 309 5.47 -1.48 -16.55
CA LYS A 309 4.70 -2.41 -17.38
C LYS A 309 3.44 -1.77 -17.99
N PHE A 310 2.77 -0.90 -17.26
CA PHE A 310 1.53 -0.27 -17.68
C PHE A 310 1.76 1.06 -18.38
N THR A 311 2.73 1.87 -17.95
CA THR A 311 3.07 3.12 -18.66
C THR A 311 3.65 2.86 -20.04
N ASP A 312 4.39 1.77 -20.23
CA ASP A 312 4.88 1.34 -21.53
C ASP A 312 3.74 0.97 -22.51
N GLN A 313 2.54 0.70 -21.98
CA GLN A 313 1.32 0.45 -22.75
C GLN A 313 0.45 1.72 -22.93
N GLY A 314 0.88 2.86 -22.39
CA GLY A 314 0.18 4.15 -22.53
C GLY A 314 -0.80 4.47 -21.38
N TYR A 315 -0.84 3.69 -20.31
CA TYR A 315 -1.69 3.97 -19.15
C TYR A 315 -0.98 4.90 -18.15
N GLY A 316 -1.68 5.92 -17.63
CA GLY A 316 -1.17 6.74 -16.53
C GLY A 316 -1.35 6.01 -15.19
N ILE A 317 -0.39 6.18 -14.27
CA ILE A 317 -0.44 5.54 -12.96
C ILE A 317 -0.74 6.57 -11.88
N ILE A 318 -1.73 6.27 -11.05
CA ILE A 318 -2.05 7.04 -9.84
C ILE A 318 -1.88 6.13 -8.62
N PHE A 319 -1.01 6.53 -7.71
CA PHE A 319 -0.96 5.95 -6.38
C PHE A 319 -2.08 6.58 -5.56
N GLY A 320 -3.28 5.98 -5.66
CA GLY A 320 -4.53 6.52 -5.08
C GLY A 320 -4.45 6.73 -3.57
N GLU A 321 -3.60 5.95 -2.92
CA GLU A 321 -3.23 6.15 -1.52
C GLU A 321 -1.76 5.78 -1.29
N TYR A 322 -1.09 6.60 -0.49
CA TYR A 322 0.19 6.31 0.12
C TYR A 322 0.32 7.09 1.43
N GLY A 323 1.20 6.68 2.30
CA GLY A 323 1.51 7.43 3.51
C GLY A 323 2.23 6.61 4.57
N VAL A 324 2.62 7.29 5.62
CA VAL A 324 3.16 6.70 6.86
C VAL A 324 2.28 7.20 7.99
N LEU A 325 1.37 6.37 8.46
CA LEU A 325 0.43 6.77 9.52
C LEU A 325 1.21 7.20 10.78
N PRO A 326 0.81 8.30 11.42
CA PRO A 326 1.37 8.69 12.72
C PRO A 326 1.24 7.55 13.74
N LYS A 327 2.10 7.57 14.76
CA LYS A 327 1.97 6.64 15.89
C LYS A 327 0.68 6.89 16.66
N SER A 328 0.30 5.93 17.50
CA SER A 328 -0.91 6.00 18.34
C SER A 328 -0.94 7.24 19.25
N ASP A 329 0.22 7.81 19.59
CA ASP A 329 0.35 9.07 20.35
C ASP A 329 0.24 10.34 19.47
N GLY A 330 0.04 10.18 18.16
CA GLY A 330 -0.04 11.25 17.19
C GLY A 330 1.30 11.78 16.70
N SER A 331 2.43 11.27 17.19
CA SER A 331 3.76 11.70 16.72
C SER A 331 4.12 11.06 15.38
N LEU A 332 4.93 11.79 14.59
CA LEU A 332 5.46 11.29 13.33
C LEU A 332 6.53 10.22 13.58
N LYS A 333 6.67 9.28 12.65
CA LYS A 333 7.73 8.29 12.68
C LYS A 333 9.06 8.86 12.24
N LYS A 334 10.15 8.26 12.74
CA LYS A 334 11.51 8.67 12.36
C LYS A 334 11.72 8.47 10.86
N ASN A 335 12.45 9.39 10.23
CA ASN A 335 12.82 9.34 8.81
C ASN A 335 11.63 9.33 7.82
N ILE A 336 10.46 9.86 8.26
CA ILE A 336 9.30 10.00 7.37
C ILE A 336 9.62 10.85 6.14
N ILE A 337 10.44 11.90 6.28
CA ILE A 337 10.87 12.75 5.16
C ILE A 337 11.74 11.96 4.18
N ASP A 338 12.63 11.10 4.66
CA ASP A 338 13.46 10.25 3.80
C ASP A 338 12.59 9.29 2.97
N PHE A 339 11.64 8.62 3.64
CA PHE A 339 10.65 7.75 2.98
C PHE A 339 9.85 8.48 1.91
N LEU A 340 9.27 9.64 2.27
CA LEU A 340 8.46 10.44 1.36
C LEU A 340 9.30 10.99 0.21
N THR A 341 10.54 11.40 0.47
CA THR A 341 11.45 11.92 -0.56
C THR A 341 11.74 10.85 -1.61
N ASN A 342 12.15 9.65 -1.19
CA ASN A 342 12.42 8.57 -2.15
C ASN A 342 11.16 8.12 -2.89
N PHE A 343 10.02 8.06 -2.20
CA PHE A 343 8.74 7.75 -2.84
C PHE A 343 8.39 8.78 -3.92
N HIS A 344 8.45 10.09 -3.61
CA HIS A 344 8.16 11.15 -4.57
C HIS A 344 9.19 11.24 -5.70
N ASP A 345 10.45 10.94 -5.44
CA ASP A 345 11.48 10.87 -6.48
C ASP A 345 11.14 9.76 -7.50
N ASN A 346 10.63 8.61 -7.05
CA ASN A 346 10.12 7.58 -7.94
C ASN A 346 8.89 8.08 -8.74
N MET A 347 7.97 8.81 -8.10
CA MET A 347 6.81 9.40 -8.81
C MET A 347 7.27 10.34 -9.93
N GLU A 348 8.22 11.23 -9.64
CA GLU A 348 8.80 12.15 -10.62
C GLU A 348 9.58 11.43 -11.72
N LEU A 349 10.34 10.39 -11.36
CA LEU A 349 11.13 9.61 -12.31
C LEU A 349 10.26 8.91 -13.34
N TYR A 350 9.19 8.27 -12.90
CA TYR A 350 8.32 7.46 -13.75
C TYR A 350 7.09 8.21 -14.28
N GLY A 351 6.82 9.42 -13.78
CA GLY A 351 5.65 10.22 -14.17
C GLY A 351 4.34 9.71 -13.54
N TYR A 352 4.41 9.19 -12.32
CA TYR A 352 3.25 8.75 -11.54
C TYR A 352 2.69 9.89 -10.68
N VAL A 353 1.45 9.74 -10.21
CA VAL A 353 0.77 10.72 -9.35
C VAL A 353 0.61 10.16 -7.94
N PRO A 354 1.19 10.81 -6.92
CA PRO A 354 1.00 10.42 -5.53
C PRO A 354 -0.26 11.08 -4.94
N MET A 355 -1.11 10.33 -4.23
CA MET A 355 -2.27 10.83 -3.49
C MET A 355 -2.11 10.49 -2.01
N LEU A 356 -1.60 11.42 -1.19
CA LEU A 356 -1.39 11.22 0.24
C LEU A 356 -2.70 10.83 0.94
N TRP A 357 -2.71 9.72 1.67
CA TRP A 357 -3.85 9.39 2.53
C TRP A 357 -3.84 10.29 3.77
N ASP A 358 -4.87 11.13 3.89
CA ASP A 358 -5.02 12.05 5.01
C ASP A 358 -6.41 11.99 5.63
N THR A 359 -6.42 11.79 6.94
CA THR A 359 -7.62 11.84 7.78
C THR A 359 -7.48 12.91 8.86
N SER A 360 -6.94 14.07 8.50
CA SER A 360 -6.50 15.15 9.42
C SER A 360 -5.24 14.77 10.24
N SER A 361 -4.45 13.82 9.73
CA SER A 361 -3.20 13.38 10.36
C SER A 361 -2.00 14.21 9.90
N PHE A 362 -2.00 14.65 8.66
CA PHE A 362 -0.95 15.48 8.05
C PHE A 362 -1.42 16.90 7.81
N PHE A 363 -2.58 17.08 7.20
CA PHE A 363 -3.23 18.39 7.09
C PHE A 363 -4.31 18.50 8.17
N ILE A 364 -4.03 19.28 9.22
CA ILE A 364 -4.95 19.50 10.34
C ILE A 364 -6.09 20.40 9.88
N ARG A 365 -7.23 19.80 9.55
CA ARG A 365 -8.38 20.45 8.91
C ARG A 365 -9.01 21.55 9.75
N THR A 366 -8.95 21.45 11.08
CA THR A 366 -9.45 22.46 12.01
C THR A 366 -8.49 23.64 12.18
N GLU A 367 -7.22 23.49 11.81
CA GLU A 367 -6.19 24.51 11.90
C GLU A 367 -5.74 25.03 10.53
N LEU A 368 -6.18 24.36 9.45
CA LEU A 368 -5.91 24.69 8.06
C LEU A 368 -4.40 24.71 7.73
N LYS A 369 -3.63 23.77 8.28
CA LYS A 369 -2.17 23.71 8.09
C LYS A 369 -1.63 22.29 8.15
N ILE A 370 -0.45 22.08 7.62
CA ILE A 370 0.32 20.84 7.82
C ILE A 370 0.79 20.76 9.27
N VAL A 371 0.77 19.56 9.83
CA VAL A 371 1.08 19.25 11.24
C VAL A 371 2.51 19.59 11.64
N ASP A 372 3.44 19.54 10.70
CA ASP A 372 4.88 19.69 10.91
C ASP A 372 5.49 20.61 9.85
N GLU A 373 6.49 21.42 10.23
CA GLU A 373 7.09 22.42 9.33
C GLU A 373 7.94 21.77 8.23
N ASP A 374 8.66 20.70 8.52
CA ASP A 374 9.48 20.00 7.53
C ASP A 374 8.59 19.32 6.48
N LEU A 375 7.48 18.71 6.90
CA LEU A 375 6.46 18.18 5.99
C LEU A 375 5.80 19.29 5.16
N ALA A 376 5.51 20.44 5.74
CA ALA A 376 4.94 21.58 5.03
C ALA A 376 5.89 22.07 3.92
N ASN A 377 7.17 22.20 4.25
CA ASN A 377 8.21 22.57 3.29
C ASN A 377 8.34 21.51 2.20
N PHE A 378 8.38 20.22 2.58
CA PHE A 378 8.47 19.10 1.64
C PHE A 378 7.34 19.13 0.59
N PHE A 379 6.06 19.18 1.00
CA PHE A 379 4.95 19.20 0.06
C PHE A 379 4.95 20.44 -0.82
N LYS A 380 5.29 21.60 -0.25
CA LYS A 380 5.35 22.85 -1.00
C LYS A 380 6.46 22.84 -2.06
N GLU A 381 7.63 22.34 -1.74
CA GLU A 381 8.73 22.19 -2.70
C GLU A 381 8.40 21.23 -3.86
N ARG A 382 7.57 20.24 -3.61
CA ARG A 382 7.11 19.24 -4.59
C ARG A 382 5.89 19.67 -5.38
N SER A 383 5.28 20.85 -5.09
CA SER A 383 4.12 21.35 -5.82
C SER A 383 4.46 21.71 -7.27
N LEU A 384 3.46 21.69 -8.15
CA LEU A 384 3.63 22.12 -9.55
C LEU A 384 4.09 23.57 -9.66
N GLU A 385 3.62 24.46 -8.78
CA GLU A 385 4.03 25.84 -8.74
C GLU A 385 5.55 25.98 -8.59
N ASN A 386 6.15 25.28 -7.63
CA ASN A 386 7.58 25.35 -7.36
C ASN A 386 8.42 24.57 -8.39
N ARG A 387 7.85 23.57 -9.03
CA ARG A 387 8.50 22.81 -10.11
C ARG A 387 8.34 23.43 -11.50
N SER A 388 7.48 24.42 -11.65
CA SER A 388 7.12 25.01 -12.96
C SER A 388 8.29 25.59 -13.75
N ALA A 389 9.41 25.91 -13.09
CA ALA A 389 10.64 26.40 -13.73
C ALA A 389 11.48 25.27 -14.35
N LEU A 390 11.19 24.01 -14.06
CA LEU A 390 11.93 22.85 -14.52
C LEU A 390 11.24 22.17 -15.71
N SER A 391 12.01 21.74 -16.69
CA SER A 391 11.51 20.83 -17.72
C SER A 391 11.28 19.42 -17.13
N ALA A 392 10.46 18.62 -17.79
CA ALA A 392 10.22 17.22 -17.39
C ALA A 392 11.52 16.39 -17.30
N ASN A 393 12.50 16.66 -18.14
CA ASN A 393 13.80 15.99 -18.07
C ASN A 393 14.61 16.44 -16.86
N GLU A 394 14.61 17.73 -16.53
CA GLU A 394 15.30 18.24 -15.33
C GLU A 394 14.68 17.69 -14.06
N VAL A 395 13.37 17.54 -13.98
CA VAL A 395 12.67 16.88 -12.86
C VAL A 395 13.16 15.43 -12.71
N LYS A 396 13.20 14.66 -13.80
CA LYS A 396 13.68 13.27 -13.78
C LYS A 396 15.16 13.14 -13.39
N GLU A 397 16.02 13.99 -13.90
CA GLU A 397 17.45 13.95 -13.55
C GLU A 397 17.68 14.39 -12.10
N ARG A 398 16.91 15.34 -11.58
CA ARG A 398 16.92 15.70 -10.17
C ARG A 398 16.51 14.52 -9.29
N ALA A 399 15.41 13.84 -9.62
CA ALA A 399 14.93 12.68 -8.89
C ALA A 399 15.96 11.55 -8.86
N LYS A 400 16.58 11.22 -10.00
CA LYS A 400 17.67 10.22 -10.06
C LYS A 400 18.85 10.59 -9.18
N ALA A 401 19.27 11.86 -9.22
CA ALA A 401 20.40 12.33 -8.40
C ALA A 401 20.08 12.27 -6.91
N SER A 402 18.84 12.64 -6.53
CA SER A 402 18.34 12.55 -5.16
C SER A 402 18.33 11.10 -4.66
N MET A 403 17.76 10.18 -5.43
CA MET A 403 17.71 8.74 -5.10
C MET A 403 19.11 8.14 -4.95
N ALA A 404 20.05 8.48 -5.87
CA ALA A 404 21.43 7.99 -5.79
C ALA A 404 22.14 8.52 -4.53
N THR A 405 21.90 9.78 -4.16
CA THR A 405 22.45 10.39 -2.95
C THR A 405 21.89 9.74 -1.69
N ALA A 406 20.57 9.49 -1.66
CA ALA A 406 19.89 8.85 -0.54
C ALA A 406 20.40 7.42 -0.31
N LEU A 407 20.58 6.63 -1.38
CA LEU A 407 21.18 5.29 -1.31
C LEU A 407 22.61 5.31 -0.79
N GLU A 408 23.42 6.25 -1.22
CA GLU A 408 24.80 6.36 -0.73
C GLU A 408 24.85 6.74 0.76
N ILE A 409 23.96 7.64 1.20
CA ILE A 409 23.82 8.00 2.63
C ILE A 409 23.34 6.80 3.44
N ALA A 410 22.35 6.04 2.92
CA ALA A 410 21.85 4.83 3.56
C ALA A 410 22.96 3.79 3.71
N ARG A 411 23.74 3.52 2.65
CA ARG A 411 24.89 2.62 2.69
C ARG A 411 25.92 3.02 3.73
N GLN A 412 26.30 4.30 3.77
CA GLN A 412 27.25 4.80 4.77
C GLN A 412 26.71 4.64 6.20
N ARG A 413 25.42 4.91 6.40
CA ARG A 413 24.74 4.72 7.69
C ARG A 413 24.74 3.25 8.11
N ASP A 414 24.48 2.35 7.17
CA ASP A 414 24.46 0.90 7.42
C ASP A 414 25.88 0.37 7.70
N GLU A 415 26.90 0.88 6.99
CA GLU A 415 28.32 0.58 7.27
C GLU A 415 28.77 1.09 8.64
N GLU A 416 28.36 2.31 9.04
CA GLU A 416 28.68 2.89 10.35
C GLU A 416 27.95 2.17 11.50
N ALA A 417 26.74 1.65 11.25
CA ALA A 417 26.00 0.83 12.21
C ALA A 417 26.68 -0.53 12.46
N GLY A 418 27.65 -0.86 11.64
CA GLY A 418 28.37 -2.14 11.69
C GLY A 418 27.66 -3.23 10.87
N PRO A 419 28.28 -4.38 10.65
CA PRO A 419 27.72 -5.43 9.81
C PRO A 419 26.36 -5.83 10.38
N VAL A 420 25.32 -5.67 9.55
CA VAL A 420 24.05 -6.34 9.76
C VAL A 420 24.37 -7.84 9.72
N LEU A 421 24.31 -8.50 10.88
CA LEU A 421 24.53 -9.93 10.94
C LEU A 421 23.54 -10.60 9.96
N GLY A 422 24.08 -11.27 8.92
CA GLY A 422 23.28 -11.86 7.82
C GLY A 422 23.47 -11.21 6.45
N GLY A 423 23.89 -9.95 6.35
CA GLY A 423 24.15 -9.26 5.06
C GLY A 423 25.42 -9.73 4.35
N SER A 424 26.37 -10.36 5.06
CA SER A 424 27.62 -10.88 4.54
C SER A 424 27.53 -12.27 3.89
N GLY A 425 26.34 -12.86 3.81
CA GLY A 425 26.15 -14.25 3.32
C GLY A 425 26.37 -15.32 4.38
N GLU A 426 26.58 -14.95 5.63
CA GLU A 426 26.71 -15.87 6.77
C GLU A 426 25.37 -16.48 7.17
N ALA A 427 25.40 -17.66 7.80
CA ALA A 427 24.24 -18.19 8.49
C ALA A 427 24.16 -17.56 9.89
N VAL A 428 23.08 -16.90 10.22
CA VAL A 428 22.90 -16.24 11.53
C VAL A 428 21.63 -16.74 12.19
N ALA A 429 21.77 -17.23 13.43
CA ALA A 429 20.64 -17.63 14.24
C ALA A 429 20.18 -16.50 15.17
N TRP A 430 18.86 -16.31 15.27
CA TRP A 430 18.24 -15.32 16.17
C TRP A 430 16.87 -15.79 16.63
N ILE A 431 16.30 -15.09 17.61
CA ILE A 431 14.90 -15.29 18.02
C ILE A 431 14.03 -14.21 17.38
N MET A 432 13.10 -14.63 16.52
CA MET A 432 11.98 -13.83 16.08
C MET A 432 10.95 -13.74 17.20
N PHE A 433 10.41 -12.55 17.46
CA PHE A 433 9.42 -12.36 18.50
C PHE A 433 8.45 -11.22 18.17
N ASP A 434 7.17 -11.48 18.36
CA ASP A 434 6.11 -10.49 18.25
C ASP A 434 5.11 -10.71 19.39
N SER A 435 4.82 -9.68 20.15
CA SER A 435 3.77 -9.67 21.16
C SER A 435 2.40 -9.30 20.61
N GLY A 436 2.32 -8.83 19.36
CA GLY A 436 1.11 -8.40 18.67
C GLY A 436 0.58 -7.06 19.16
N ASP A 437 -0.03 -7.04 20.34
CA ASP A 437 -0.78 -5.87 20.81
C ASP A 437 0.07 -4.82 21.56
N TYR A 438 1.26 -5.19 22.08
CA TYR A 438 1.96 -4.35 23.02
C TYR A 438 3.42 -4.07 22.68
N LEU A 439 4.20 -5.10 22.38
CA LEU A 439 5.63 -4.98 22.21
C LEU A 439 6.11 -5.90 21.10
N THR A 440 6.57 -5.32 20.01
CA THR A 440 7.27 -6.02 18.93
C THR A 440 8.76 -5.85 19.13
N THR A 441 9.51 -6.92 19.19
CA THR A 441 10.94 -6.92 19.46
C THR A 441 11.76 -7.14 18.19
N TYR A 442 11.32 -8.08 17.35
CA TYR A 442 11.75 -8.25 15.99
C TYR A 442 10.57 -8.00 15.07
N SER A 443 10.77 -7.28 13.98
CA SER A 443 9.73 -7.12 12.98
C SER A 443 9.41 -8.44 12.32
N VAL A 444 8.17 -8.90 12.46
CA VAL A 444 7.71 -10.12 11.79
C VAL A 444 7.47 -9.88 10.29
N GLY A 445 7.20 -8.64 9.88
CA GLY A 445 7.10 -8.26 8.48
C GLY A 445 8.43 -8.37 7.75
N ASP A 446 9.53 -8.19 8.49
CA ASP A 446 10.91 -8.32 8.02
C ASP A 446 11.64 -9.44 8.74
N ILE A 447 10.97 -10.56 8.86
CA ILE A 447 11.34 -11.73 9.67
C ILE A 447 12.66 -12.40 9.30
N TYR A 448 13.23 -12.01 8.17
CA TYR A 448 14.47 -12.58 7.65
C TYR A 448 15.69 -11.71 7.95
N THR A 449 15.50 -10.59 8.65
CA THR A 449 16.57 -9.67 9.03
C THR A 449 16.81 -9.75 10.55
N PRO A 450 17.90 -10.40 11.00
CA PRO A 450 18.16 -10.61 12.43
C PRO A 450 18.30 -9.34 13.28
N THR A 451 18.53 -8.20 12.66
CA THR A 451 18.77 -6.91 13.33
C THR A 451 17.53 -6.06 13.54
N ALA A 452 16.41 -6.38 12.89
CA ALA A 452 15.15 -5.64 13.07
C ALA A 452 14.56 -5.91 14.44
N LYS A 453 14.62 -4.94 15.36
CA LYS A 453 14.14 -5.07 16.74
C LYS A 453 13.59 -3.77 17.31
N THR A 454 12.75 -3.90 18.32
CA THR A 454 12.23 -2.77 19.10
C THR A 454 13.34 -2.14 19.94
N GLU A 455 13.35 -0.81 20.06
CA GLU A 455 14.32 -0.07 20.89
C GLU A 455 14.31 -0.57 22.36
N GLY A 456 15.50 -0.76 22.91
CA GLY A 456 15.69 -1.24 24.27
C GLY A 456 15.70 -2.76 24.44
N VAL A 457 15.38 -3.52 23.38
CA VAL A 457 15.56 -4.98 23.41
C VAL A 457 17.03 -5.29 23.11
N ILE A 458 17.62 -6.14 23.94
CA ILE A 458 18.95 -6.69 23.71
C ILE A 458 18.78 -8.08 23.13
N ALA A 459 19.27 -8.26 21.89
CA ALA A 459 19.30 -9.56 21.23
C ALA A 459 20.71 -10.16 21.30
N THR A 460 20.78 -11.45 21.54
CA THR A 460 21.97 -12.26 21.39
C THR A 460 21.76 -13.17 20.18
N ASP A 461 22.29 -12.72 19.04
CA ASP A 461 22.30 -13.47 17.80
C ASP A 461 23.64 -14.20 17.65
N VAL A 462 23.72 -15.27 16.88
CA VAL A 462 24.96 -16.05 16.74
C VAL A 462 25.18 -16.47 15.29
N VAL A 463 26.43 -16.30 14.81
CA VAL A 463 26.86 -16.82 13.50
C VAL A 463 27.03 -18.33 13.61
N ILE A 464 26.49 -19.04 12.65
CA ILE A 464 26.60 -20.49 12.50
C ILE A 464 27.72 -20.78 11.50
N GLU A 465 28.85 -21.29 11.99
CA GLU A 465 30.00 -21.60 11.15
C GLU A 465 30.06 -23.09 10.82
N GLU A 466 29.58 -23.96 11.72
CA GLU A 466 29.63 -25.40 11.56
C GLU A 466 28.49 -26.10 12.32
N GLU A 467 28.45 -27.42 12.29
CA GLU A 467 27.57 -28.21 13.13
C GLU A 467 27.95 -28.04 14.60
N GLY A 468 26.98 -27.76 15.49
CA GLY A 468 27.32 -27.47 16.89
C GLY A 468 26.15 -27.04 17.75
N THR A 469 26.48 -26.69 18.99
CA THR A 469 25.54 -26.16 19.98
C THR A 469 25.65 -24.65 20.06
N TYR A 470 24.52 -23.98 19.96
CA TYR A 470 24.41 -22.53 19.92
C TYR A 470 23.35 -22.01 20.90
N THR A 471 23.51 -20.76 21.31
CA THR A 471 22.54 -20.09 22.21
C THR A 471 22.13 -18.74 21.62
N VAL A 472 20.82 -18.50 21.57
CA VAL A 472 20.23 -17.22 21.16
C VAL A 472 19.33 -16.71 22.28
N ALA A 473 19.22 -15.38 22.44
CA ALA A 473 18.44 -14.81 23.52
C ALA A 473 17.82 -13.45 23.15
N LEU A 474 16.74 -13.10 23.86
CA LEU A 474 16.19 -11.74 23.90
C LEU A 474 16.07 -11.30 25.37
N ASP A 475 16.42 -10.05 25.64
CA ASP A 475 16.25 -9.39 26.90
C ASP A 475 15.42 -8.12 26.72
N PHE A 476 14.23 -8.09 27.32
CA PHE A 476 13.27 -7.01 27.20
C PHE A 476 13.39 -5.95 28.30
N ARG A 477 14.25 -6.16 29.30
CA ARG A 477 14.35 -5.29 30.48
C ARG A 477 14.81 -3.86 30.17
N GLY A 478 15.43 -3.66 29.01
CA GLY A 478 15.83 -2.33 28.51
C GLY A 478 14.71 -1.54 27.83
N THR A 479 13.55 -2.14 27.57
CA THR A 479 12.39 -1.45 26.99
C THR A 479 11.67 -0.58 28.03
N GLU A 480 10.85 0.35 27.58
CA GLU A 480 10.06 1.22 28.48
C GLU A 480 9.22 0.40 29.49
N GLN A 481 8.60 -0.70 29.04
CA GLN A 481 7.80 -1.58 29.87
C GLN A 481 8.64 -2.59 30.69
N GLY A 482 9.87 -2.85 30.27
CA GLY A 482 10.78 -3.79 30.92
C GLY A 482 10.46 -5.28 30.72
N TYR A 483 9.43 -5.61 29.96
CA TYR A 483 9.03 -7.00 29.67
C TYR A 483 8.03 -7.05 28.49
N ALA A 484 7.91 -8.22 27.84
CA ALA A 484 6.79 -8.53 26.97
C ALA A 484 5.68 -9.22 27.80
N ASN A 485 4.43 -8.75 27.65
CA ASN A 485 3.28 -9.26 28.42
C ASN A 485 2.45 -10.31 27.69
N SER A 486 2.78 -10.58 26.45
CA SER A 486 2.16 -11.61 25.62
C SER A 486 3.12 -12.10 24.53
N VAL A 487 2.72 -13.10 23.76
CA VAL A 487 3.38 -13.56 22.56
C VAL A 487 2.33 -13.94 21.54
N SER A 488 2.41 -13.39 20.33
CA SER A 488 1.61 -13.77 19.17
C SER A 488 2.40 -14.63 18.20
N PHE A 489 3.70 -14.35 18.09
CA PHE A 489 4.65 -15.14 17.29
C PHE A 489 6.01 -15.21 17.98
N SER A 490 6.65 -16.39 17.96
CA SER A 490 8.06 -16.53 18.29
C SER A 490 8.64 -17.76 17.61
N ALA A 491 9.84 -17.61 17.05
CA ALA A 491 10.56 -18.69 16.38
C ALA A 491 12.07 -18.50 16.53
N ILE A 492 12.84 -19.59 16.43
CA ILE A 492 14.26 -19.52 16.12
C ILE A 492 14.35 -19.54 14.59
N GLY A 493 15.04 -18.55 14.00
CA GLY A 493 15.40 -18.54 12.60
C GLY A 493 16.91 -18.68 12.43
N ILE A 494 17.34 -19.30 11.33
CA ILE A 494 18.73 -19.28 10.88
C ILE A 494 18.72 -18.72 9.46
N TYR A 495 19.04 -17.46 9.33
CA TYR A 495 19.18 -16.77 8.05
C TYR A 495 20.23 -17.47 7.19
N ASN A 496 20.01 -17.61 5.90
CA ASN A 496 20.85 -18.40 4.98
C ASN A 496 21.05 -19.89 5.39
N GLY A 497 20.30 -20.40 6.37
CA GLY A 497 20.48 -21.75 6.89
C GLY A 497 20.31 -22.82 5.82
N GLU A 498 19.34 -22.70 4.93
CA GLU A 498 19.12 -23.69 3.85
C GLU A 498 20.13 -23.56 2.71
N ILE A 499 20.78 -22.40 2.54
CA ILE A 499 21.81 -22.17 1.52
C ILE A 499 23.13 -22.79 1.96
N LEU A 500 23.56 -22.51 3.20
CA LEU A 500 24.86 -22.93 3.71
C LEU A 500 24.83 -24.31 4.39
N PHE A 501 23.69 -24.68 4.98
CA PHE A 501 23.49 -25.91 5.73
C PHE A 501 22.17 -26.62 5.29
N PRO A 502 22.06 -27.03 4.01
CA PRO A 502 20.84 -27.59 3.49
C PRO A 502 20.46 -28.89 4.22
N GLY A 503 19.20 -28.94 4.69
CA GLY A 503 18.65 -30.12 5.34
C GLY A 503 19.04 -30.31 6.82
N TYR A 504 19.68 -29.30 7.44
CA TYR A 504 20.00 -29.35 8.86
C TYR A 504 18.74 -29.21 9.73
N VAL A 505 18.84 -29.61 10.98
CA VAL A 505 17.76 -29.62 11.98
C VAL A 505 18.18 -28.82 13.18
N ILE A 506 17.28 -27.98 13.68
CA ILE A 506 17.42 -27.27 14.97
C ILE A 506 16.79 -28.17 16.06
N GLU A 507 17.62 -28.72 16.96
CA GLU A 507 17.15 -29.52 18.09
C GLU A 507 17.27 -28.70 19.37
N ILE A 508 16.15 -28.24 19.94
CA ILE A 508 16.15 -27.44 21.17
C ILE A 508 16.58 -28.30 22.36
N LYS A 509 17.67 -27.92 23.00
CA LYS A 509 18.21 -28.55 24.22
C LYS A 509 17.61 -27.94 25.47
N LYS A 510 17.49 -26.62 25.48
CA LYS A 510 17.06 -25.88 26.65
C LYS A 510 16.32 -24.62 26.24
N LEU A 511 15.20 -24.37 26.87
CA LEU A 511 14.44 -23.13 26.75
C LEU A 511 14.28 -22.52 28.14
N LEU A 512 14.72 -21.27 28.31
CA LEU A 512 14.56 -20.53 29.55
C LEU A 512 13.63 -19.34 29.31
N ILE A 513 12.71 -19.12 30.24
CA ILE A 513 11.93 -17.91 30.35
C ILE A 513 12.25 -17.28 31.73
N ASN A 514 12.68 -16.02 31.72
CA ASN A 514 13.11 -15.29 32.93
C ASN A 514 14.18 -16.09 33.72
N GLY A 515 15.13 -16.68 33.01
CA GLY A 515 16.21 -17.50 33.58
C GLY A 515 15.79 -18.87 34.16
N LYS A 516 14.52 -19.27 34.00
CA LYS A 516 14.01 -20.56 34.54
C LYS A 516 13.73 -21.53 33.39
N PRO A 517 14.07 -22.84 33.57
CA PRO A 517 13.73 -23.87 32.59
C PRO A 517 12.23 -23.90 32.31
N TYR A 518 11.88 -23.91 31.02
CA TYR A 518 10.51 -23.96 30.55
C TYR A 518 10.18 -25.33 29.94
N ASN A 519 9.07 -25.93 30.36
CA ASN A 519 8.60 -27.20 29.81
C ASN A 519 7.77 -26.97 28.55
N MET A 520 8.29 -27.33 27.40
CA MET A 520 7.60 -27.24 26.12
C MET A 520 6.37 -28.13 26.06
N ARG A 521 5.32 -27.66 25.40
CA ARG A 521 4.04 -28.38 25.25
C ARG A 521 4.03 -29.40 24.13
N GLY A 522 5.11 -29.71 23.51
CA GLY A 522 5.22 -30.63 22.38
C GLY A 522 6.67 -30.77 21.97
N LYS A 523 6.88 -31.31 20.81
CA LYS A 523 8.20 -31.43 20.21
C LYS A 523 8.41 -30.38 19.13
N PRO A 524 9.55 -29.72 19.08
CA PRO A 524 9.90 -28.84 17.99
C PRO A 524 9.99 -29.62 16.69
N TYR A 525 9.74 -28.95 15.58
CA TYR A 525 10.07 -29.43 14.24
C TYR A 525 10.76 -28.33 13.45
N THR A 526 11.72 -28.70 12.64
CA THR A 526 12.41 -27.78 11.75
C THR A 526 11.70 -27.73 10.41
N THR A 527 11.58 -26.53 9.85
CA THR A 527 11.08 -26.28 8.51
C THR A 527 11.98 -25.29 7.80
N ALA A 528 11.90 -25.24 6.50
CA ALA A 528 12.46 -24.17 5.68
C ALA A 528 11.34 -23.25 5.23
N ASP A 529 11.66 -22.00 4.95
CA ASP A 529 10.75 -21.08 4.29
C ASP A 529 11.23 -20.75 2.87
N ASP A 530 10.43 -19.96 2.16
CA ASP A 530 10.67 -19.57 0.77
C ASP A 530 11.89 -18.65 0.59
N LYS A 531 12.44 -18.08 1.68
CA LYS A 531 13.65 -17.24 1.68
C LYS A 531 14.89 -17.99 2.18
N ALA A 532 14.87 -19.30 2.16
CA ALA A 532 15.98 -20.17 2.58
C ALA A 532 16.39 -20.02 4.06
N CYS A 533 15.49 -19.57 4.93
CA CYS A 533 15.68 -19.55 6.36
C CYS A 533 15.29 -20.90 6.97
N THR A 534 16.18 -21.50 7.77
CA THR A 534 15.84 -22.66 8.60
C THR A 534 15.11 -22.18 9.85
N ARG A 535 13.98 -22.79 10.22
CA ARG A 535 13.12 -22.28 11.29
C ARG A 535 12.54 -23.35 12.19
N VAL A 536 12.40 -23.00 13.49
CA VAL A 536 11.63 -23.75 14.49
C VAL A 536 10.68 -22.77 15.21
N ASN A 537 9.38 -23.02 15.15
CA ASN A 537 8.42 -22.22 15.91
C ASN A 537 8.49 -22.54 17.41
N LEU A 538 8.57 -21.51 18.23
CA LEU A 538 8.35 -21.56 19.68
C LEU A 538 6.86 -21.31 19.99
N TYR A 539 6.27 -20.36 19.29
CA TYR A 539 4.85 -20.04 19.32
C TYR A 539 4.41 -19.48 17.97
N ASN A 540 3.40 -20.09 17.37
CA ASN A 540 2.80 -19.55 16.14
C ASN A 540 1.31 -19.90 16.12
N GLU A 541 0.44 -18.92 16.42
CA GLU A 541 -1.00 -19.12 16.51
C GLU A 541 -1.69 -19.26 15.15
N TRP A 542 -1.01 -18.90 14.05
CA TRP A 542 -1.57 -18.98 12.68
C TRP A 542 -1.33 -20.34 12.00
N VAL A 543 -0.50 -21.23 12.60
CA VAL A 543 -0.29 -22.56 12.04
C VAL A 543 -1.46 -23.47 12.39
N THR A 544 -2.33 -23.69 11.42
CA THR A 544 -3.52 -24.55 11.55
C THR A 544 -3.26 -26.02 11.20
N SER A 545 -2.15 -26.32 10.50
CA SER A 545 -1.73 -27.68 10.15
C SER A 545 -0.21 -27.77 10.09
N ILE A 546 0.32 -28.95 10.43
CA ILE A 546 1.76 -29.21 10.33
C ILE A 546 2.14 -29.41 8.86
N PRO A 547 3.17 -28.72 8.32
CA PRO A 547 3.67 -28.94 6.97
C PRO A 547 4.15 -30.38 6.75
N LYS A 548 4.14 -30.82 5.49
CA LYS A 548 4.55 -32.20 5.16
C LYS A 548 6.07 -32.40 5.08
N ASP A 549 6.80 -31.35 4.90
CA ASP A 549 8.26 -31.28 4.68
C ASP A 549 9.06 -30.99 5.95
N ILE A 550 8.42 -31.14 7.10
CA ILE A 550 9.10 -30.95 8.39
C ILE A 550 10.24 -31.96 8.63
N ARG A 551 11.21 -31.50 9.40
CA ARG A 551 12.38 -32.29 9.82
C ARG A 551 12.44 -32.39 11.34
N VAL A 552 12.73 -33.58 11.82
CA VAL A 552 13.01 -33.89 13.23
C VAL A 552 14.15 -34.92 13.28
N LEU A 553 15.00 -34.87 14.31
CA LEU A 553 16.09 -35.84 14.46
C LEU A 553 15.57 -37.25 14.76
N ASN A 554 14.47 -37.35 15.49
CA ASN A 554 13.85 -38.61 15.85
C ASN A 554 12.43 -38.71 15.31
N ASP A 555 12.25 -39.55 14.27
CA ASP A 555 10.96 -39.70 13.59
C ASP A 555 9.83 -40.24 14.50
N ASN A 556 10.14 -40.83 15.64
CA ASN A 556 9.15 -41.21 16.64
C ASN A 556 8.47 -39.98 17.29
N PHE A 557 9.02 -38.80 17.11
CA PHE A 557 8.43 -37.55 17.62
C PHE A 557 7.42 -36.93 16.66
N LEU A 558 7.34 -37.37 15.41
CA LEU A 558 6.41 -36.83 14.42
C LEU A 558 4.94 -36.69 14.90
N PRO A 559 4.37 -37.64 15.65
CA PRO A 559 3.00 -37.50 16.17
C PRO A 559 2.83 -36.45 17.26
N TYR A 560 3.92 -35.93 17.82
CA TYR A 560 3.92 -35.03 18.97
C TYR A 560 4.44 -33.63 18.62
N VAL A 561 4.74 -33.33 17.37
CA VAL A 561 5.25 -32.04 16.95
C VAL A 561 4.21 -30.95 17.07
N SER A 562 4.65 -29.74 17.39
CA SER A 562 3.80 -28.58 17.58
C SER A 562 4.47 -27.29 17.12
N ALA A 563 3.70 -26.38 16.53
CA ALA A 563 4.11 -25.01 16.27
C ALA A 563 3.92 -24.09 17.48
N THR A 564 3.33 -24.60 18.57
CA THR A 564 3.05 -23.84 19.82
C THR A 564 3.66 -24.57 21.02
N LEU A 565 4.97 -24.41 21.19
CA LEU A 565 5.72 -25.02 22.30
C LEU A 565 5.51 -24.22 23.61
N LEU A 566 5.33 -22.92 23.51
CA LEU A 566 5.00 -22.04 24.63
C LEU A 566 3.49 -22.13 24.94
N ASN A 567 3.15 -22.00 26.21
CA ASN A 567 1.77 -21.89 26.68
C ASN A 567 1.45 -20.46 27.08
N LYS A 568 0.78 -19.72 26.21
CA LYS A 568 0.39 -18.33 26.40
C LYS A 568 -0.28 -18.06 27.78
N ARG A 569 -1.03 -19.04 28.31
CA ARG A 569 -1.71 -18.91 29.61
C ARG A 569 -0.78 -18.97 30.81
N ASN A 570 0.44 -19.45 30.64
CA ASN A 570 1.42 -19.60 31.71
C ASN A 570 2.54 -18.56 31.65
N ILE A 571 2.40 -17.56 30.74
CA ILE A 571 3.42 -16.55 30.49
C ILE A 571 2.72 -15.19 30.59
N ASP A 572 2.74 -14.61 31.77
CA ASP A 572 2.15 -13.28 32.02
C ASP A 572 3.17 -12.16 31.81
N LYS A 573 4.46 -12.48 31.86
CA LYS A 573 5.55 -11.53 31.80
C LYS A 573 6.83 -12.21 31.32
N ILE A 574 7.36 -11.76 30.19
CA ILE A 574 8.63 -12.23 29.63
C ILE A 574 9.65 -11.11 29.76
N GLU A 575 10.57 -11.23 30.71
CA GLU A 575 11.72 -10.33 30.84
C GLU A 575 12.89 -10.80 29.98
N THR A 576 13.08 -12.12 29.89
CA THR A 576 14.10 -12.73 29.04
C THR A 576 13.60 -14.04 28.43
N ILE A 577 14.05 -14.35 27.22
CA ILE A 577 13.91 -15.65 26.60
C ILE A 577 15.28 -16.07 26.07
N GLU A 578 15.71 -17.30 26.40
CA GLU A 578 16.98 -17.87 25.97
C GLU A 578 16.76 -19.29 25.46
N VAL A 579 17.36 -19.63 24.33
CA VAL A 579 17.25 -20.96 23.74
C VAL A 579 18.64 -21.47 23.38
N GLU A 580 18.99 -22.61 23.98
CA GLU A 580 20.15 -23.41 23.60
C GLU A 580 19.69 -24.55 22.69
N PHE A 581 20.32 -24.70 21.54
CA PHE A 581 19.95 -25.71 20.54
C PHE A 581 21.19 -26.29 19.85
N ASP A 582 21.05 -27.54 19.41
CA ASP A 582 22.00 -28.16 18.47
C ASP A 582 21.52 -27.87 17.04
N TYR A 583 22.43 -27.43 16.17
CA TYR A 583 22.21 -27.36 14.74
C TYR A 583 23.01 -28.45 14.05
N VAL A 584 22.32 -29.47 13.60
CA VAL A 584 22.96 -30.70 13.16
C VAL A 584 22.34 -31.25 11.88
N LYS A 585 23.11 -31.98 11.12
CA LYS A 585 22.60 -32.62 9.90
C LYS A 585 21.68 -33.78 10.27
N LYS A 586 20.52 -33.87 9.60
CA LYS A 586 19.62 -35.01 9.72
C LYS A 586 20.18 -36.25 9.02
#